data_683e527e8723036d4b815c05e0df19d8
#
_entry.id   683e527e8723036d4b815c05e0df19d8
#
_cell.length_a   1.000
_cell.length_b   1.000
_cell.length_c   1.000
_cell.angle_alpha   90.00
_cell.angle_beta   90.00
_cell.angle_gamma   90.00
#
_symmetry.space_group_name_H-M   'P 1'
#
loop_
_entity.id
_entity.type
_entity.pdbx_description
1 polymer ?
#
loop_
_entity_poly.entity_id
_entity_poly.type
_entity_poly.pdbx_seq_one_letter_code
_entity_poly.pdbx_strand_id
1 'polypeptide(L)'
;MTTASTKNYSNPLYEALRQYPIVDLAPVFDRGVRGRTMSGRGSNWLLDKVREAGVKTIIDLRTADQTDRYYHNVIEAGMEYHSIPIDSKATDAHQIIASLPGLFELMDRGNFFMACAMGRHRTDIAIALYYVFHPTVPVDAVPEMKGHRNVEKKEFRYDDIAARLNSVMKSMTIEERDMLGLDAGYETEFKCRKKHLFEVNSVFR
;
A
#
# COMPACT_ATOMS: atom_id res chain seq x y z
N MET A 1 26.08 6.06 15.99
CA MET A 1 24.89 6.49 15.23
C MET A 1 25.03 5.88 13.84
N THR A 2 24.40 4.74 13.63
CA THR A 2 24.38 4.06 12.32
C THR A 2 23.27 4.70 11.50
N THR A 3 23.61 5.45 10.49
CA THR A 3 22.67 5.96 9.48
C THR A 3 22.02 4.76 8.81
N ALA A 4 20.73 4.56 9.03
CA ALA A 4 19.95 3.58 8.31
C ALA A 4 20.03 3.94 6.81
N SER A 5 20.81 3.16 6.08
CA SER A 5 20.90 3.26 4.63
C SER A 5 19.57 2.76 4.08
N THR A 6 18.70 3.67 3.67
CA THR A 6 17.59 3.32 2.79
C THR A 6 18.20 2.78 1.51
N LYS A 7 18.19 1.45 1.34
CA LYS A 7 18.52 0.86 0.04
C LYS A 7 17.56 1.49 -0.97
N ASN A 8 18.09 2.31 -1.86
CA ASN A 8 17.35 2.78 -3.02
C ASN A 8 17.06 1.56 -3.91
N TYR A 9 15.91 0.93 -3.67
CA TYR A 9 15.41 -0.07 -4.60
C TYR A 9 15.12 0.63 -5.92
N SER A 10 15.88 0.27 -6.96
CA SER A 10 15.56 0.70 -8.31
C SER A 10 14.18 0.13 -8.66
N ASN A 11 13.18 1.00 -8.79
CA ASN A 11 11.84 0.62 -9.21
C ASN A 11 11.61 1.12 -10.63
N PRO A 12 11.70 0.25 -11.65
CA PRO A 12 11.58 0.64 -13.05
C PRO A 12 10.25 1.31 -13.38
N LEU A 13 9.16 0.87 -12.74
CA LEU A 13 7.83 1.46 -12.94
C LEU A 13 7.81 2.92 -12.44
N TYR A 14 8.40 3.17 -11.28
CA TYR A 14 8.47 4.52 -10.75
C TYR A 14 9.32 5.43 -11.64
N GLU A 15 10.47 4.97 -12.09
CA GLU A 15 11.34 5.74 -12.98
C GLU A 15 10.66 6.08 -14.32
N ALA A 16 9.91 5.11 -14.88
CA ALA A 16 9.14 5.35 -16.11
C ALA A 16 7.97 6.33 -15.92
N LEU A 17 7.34 6.32 -14.72
CA LEU A 17 6.10 7.06 -14.47
C LEU A 17 6.31 8.45 -13.84
N ARG A 18 7.45 8.72 -13.19
CA ARG A 18 7.68 9.98 -12.46
C ARG A 18 7.66 11.24 -13.34
N GLN A 19 7.77 11.09 -14.65
CA GLN A 19 7.66 12.20 -15.60
C GLN A 19 6.21 12.64 -15.89
N TYR A 20 5.21 11.83 -15.48
CA TYR A 20 3.80 12.11 -15.69
C TYR A 20 3.16 12.73 -14.45
N PRO A 21 2.09 13.54 -14.59
CA PRO A 21 1.45 14.23 -13.48
C PRO A 21 0.54 13.30 -12.63
N ILE A 22 1.09 12.18 -12.21
CA ILE A 22 0.40 11.24 -11.30
C ILE A 22 0.56 11.75 -9.89
N VAL A 23 -0.56 12.15 -9.28
CA VAL A 23 -0.56 12.74 -7.94
C VAL A 23 -0.15 11.69 -6.91
N ASP A 24 0.76 12.06 -6.00
CA ASP A 24 1.29 11.22 -4.93
C ASP A 24 1.93 9.90 -5.42
N LEU A 25 2.47 9.90 -6.63
CA LEU A 25 3.26 8.79 -7.15
C LEU A 25 4.46 8.51 -6.25
N ALA A 26 4.63 7.25 -5.89
CA ALA A 26 5.82 6.77 -5.19
C ALA A 26 6.04 5.27 -5.47
N PRO A 27 7.27 4.76 -5.30
CA PRO A 27 7.53 3.34 -5.39
C PRO A 27 6.88 2.57 -4.23
N VAL A 28 6.53 1.33 -4.49
CA VAL A 28 6.13 0.35 -3.48
C VAL A 28 7.10 -0.83 -3.60
N PHE A 29 8.14 -0.81 -2.77
CA PHE A 29 9.29 -1.70 -2.90
C PHE A 29 9.88 -1.63 -4.33
N ASP A 30 10.39 -2.74 -4.82
CA ASP A 30 10.82 -2.93 -6.21
C ASP A 30 9.72 -3.49 -7.13
N ARG A 31 8.50 -3.70 -6.60
CA ARG A 31 7.44 -4.51 -7.21
C ARG A 31 6.33 -3.71 -7.88
N GLY A 32 6.05 -2.52 -7.39
CA GLY A 32 4.93 -1.72 -7.89
C GLY A 32 5.07 -0.25 -7.56
N VAL A 33 4.03 0.48 -7.88
CA VAL A 33 3.92 1.91 -7.58
C VAL A 33 2.57 2.22 -6.94
N ARG A 34 2.51 3.37 -6.29
CA ARG A 34 1.30 3.90 -5.67
C ARG A 34 0.99 5.29 -6.19
N GLY A 35 -0.27 5.70 -6.05
CA GLY A 35 -0.68 7.05 -6.38
C GLY A 35 -2.16 7.29 -6.14
N ARG A 36 -2.61 8.50 -6.51
CA ARG A 36 -4.03 8.84 -6.54
C ARG A 36 -4.72 8.09 -7.68
N THR A 37 -5.99 7.68 -7.48
CA THR A 37 -6.81 7.14 -8.57
C THR A 37 -6.94 8.11 -9.74
N MET A 38 -6.78 7.59 -10.94
CA MET A 38 -6.89 8.34 -12.21
C MET A 38 -8.32 8.22 -12.75
N SER A 39 -9.31 8.64 -11.95
CA SER A 39 -10.75 8.51 -12.28
C SER A 39 -11.40 9.80 -12.80
N GLY A 40 -10.65 10.88 -12.95
CA GLY A 40 -11.13 12.16 -13.45
C GLY A 40 -11.47 12.15 -14.94
N ARG A 41 -12.29 13.11 -15.39
CA ARG A 41 -12.50 13.31 -16.83
C ARG A 41 -11.15 13.63 -17.51
N GLY A 42 -10.86 12.93 -18.60
CA GLY A 42 -9.60 13.10 -19.34
C GLY A 42 -8.36 12.45 -18.74
N SER A 43 -8.52 11.56 -17.75
CA SER A 43 -7.38 10.83 -17.16
C SER A 43 -7.05 9.49 -17.85
N ASN A 44 -7.81 9.07 -18.86
CA ASN A 44 -7.60 7.78 -19.54
C ASN A 44 -6.20 7.69 -20.15
N TRP A 45 -5.69 8.79 -20.71
CA TRP A 45 -4.34 8.81 -21.24
C TRP A 45 -3.25 8.51 -20.20
N LEU A 46 -3.49 8.83 -18.91
CA LEU A 46 -2.57 8.44 -17.84
C LEU A 46 -2.60 6.93 -17.59
N LEU A 47 -3.77 6.29 -17.73
CA LEU A 47 -3.88 4.83 -17.64
C LEU A 47 -3.11 4.16 -18.79
N ASP A 48 -3.16 4.72 -19.99
CA ASP A 48 -2.33 4.23 -21.11
C ASP A 48 -0.84 4.34 -20.78
N LYS A 49 -0.39 5.45 -20.19
CA LYS A 49 1.01 5.62 -19.78
C LYS A 49 1.42 4.67 -18.66
N VAL A 50 0.52 4.39 -17.73
CA VAL A 50 0.72 3.41 -16.65
C VAL A 50 0.89 2.00 -17.25
N ARG A 51 0.04 1.61 -18.20
CA ARG A 51 0.17 0.34 -18.93
C ARG A 51 1.46 0.27 -19.75
N GLU A 52 1.78 1.33 -20.52
CA GLU A 52 3.01 1.41 -21.32
C GLU A 52 4.28 1.29 -20.47
N ALA A 53 4.26 1.79 -19.23
CA ALA A 53 5.35 1.62 -18.28
C ALA A 53 5.52 0.18 -17.76
N GLY A 54 4.58 -0.72 -18.05
CA GLY A 54 4.63 -2.12 -17.68
C GLY A 54 3.74 -2.52 -16.50
N VAL A 55 2.89 -1.62 -16.00
CA VAL A 55 1.86 -1.98 -15.00
C VAL A 55 0.85 -2.91 -15.65
N LYS A 56 0.58 -4.02 -14.98
CA LYS A 56 -0.39 -5.04 -15.41
C LYS A 56 -1.68 -5.00 -14.59
N THR A 57 -1.56 -4.61 -13.32
CA THR A 57 -2.64 -4.73 -12.34
C THR A 57 -2.87 -3.41 -11.63
N ILE A 58 -4.13 -2.99 -11.54
CA ILE A 58 -4.57 -1.90 -10.66
C ILE A 58 -5.18 -2.49 -9.40
N ILE A 59 -4.64 -2.11 -8.23
CA ILE A 59 -5.18 -2.46 -6.92
C ILE A 59 -5.90 -1.23 -6.37
N ASP A 60 -7.23 -1.25 -6.38
CA ASP A 60 -8.05 -0.14 -5.89
C ASP A 60 -8.51 -0.39 -4.45
N LEU A 61 -8.07 0.47 -3.54
CA LEU A 61 -8.37 0.38 -2.11
C LEU A 61 -9.62 1.20 -1.70
N ARG A 62 -10.35 1.72 -2.66
CA ARG A 62 -11.58 2.48 -2.39
C ARG A 62 -12.75 1.54 -2.12
N THR A 63 -13.77 2.07 -1.43
CA THR A 63 -15.04 1.38 -1.22
C THR A 63 -15.86 1.30 -2.52
N ALA A 64 -16.76 0.33 -2.62
CA ALA A 64 -17.46 -0.01 -3.86
C ALA A 64 -18.25 1.14 -4.49
N ASP A 65 -18.76 2.08 -3.67
CA ASP A 65 -19.48 3.28 -4.11
C ASP A 65 -18.63 4.27 -4.95
N GLN A 66 -17.32 4.06 -5.00
CA GLN A 66 -16.37 4.95 -5.66
C GLN A 66 -15.72 4.34 -6.92
N THR A 67 -16.08 3.13 -7.31
CA THR A 67 -15.23 2.30 -8.19
C THR A 67 -15.70 2.16 -9.64
N ASP A 68 -17.01 2.20 -9.95
CA ASP A 68 -17.56 1.75 -11.23
C ASP A 68 -16.89 2.34 -12.48
N ARG A 69 -16.79 3.65 -12.55
CA ARG A 69 -16.19 4.30 -13.72
C ARG A 69 -14.72 4.01 -13.86
N TYR A 70 -14.00 3.92 -12.75
CA TYR A 70 -12.56 3.66 -12.76
C TYR A 70 -12.28 2.23 -13.21
N TYR A 71 -13.10 1.28 -12.78
CA TYR A 71 -13.04 -0.10 -13.25
C TYR A 71 -13.12 -0.18 -14.78
N HIS A 72 -14.15 0.42 -15.39
CA HIS A 72 -14.30 0.40 -16.85
C HIS A 72 -13.09 0.99 -17.58
N ASN A 73 -12.60 2.14 -17.14
CA ASN A 73 -11.44 2.77 -17.74
C ASN A 73 -10.17 1.91 -17.65
N VAL A 74 -9.97 1.18 -16.55
CA VAL A 74 -8.82 0.28 -16.36
C VAL A 74 -8.91 -0.92 -17.30
N ILE A 75 -10.10 -1.54 -17.40
CA ILE A 75 -10.33 -2.67 -18.31
C ILE A 75 -10.17 -2.24 -19.78
N GLU A 76 -10.73 -1.09 -20.16
CA GLU A 76 -10.55 -0.52 -21.50
C GLU A 76 -9.08 -0.24 -21.83
N ALA A 77 -8.29 0.18 -20.84
CA ALA A 77 -6.85 0.35 -20.99
C ALA A 77 -6.08 -0.98 -21.09
N GLY A 78 -6.73 -2.14 -20.91
CA GLY A 78 -6.13 -3.46 -21.05
C GLY A 78 -5.35 -3.93 -19.83
N MET A 79 -5.69 -3.45 -18.63
CA MET A 79 -5.09 -3.89 -17.36
C MET A 79 -6.08 -4.68 -16.52
N GLU A 80 -5.57 -5.53 -15.63
CA GLU A 80 -6.38 -6.18 -14.60
C GLU A 80 -6.80 -5.17 -13.53
N TYR A 81 -8.02 -5.32 -13.00
CA TYR A 81 -8.53 -4.51 -11.91
C TYR A 81 -8.95 -5.37 -10.73
N HIS A 82 -8.39 -5.07 -9.56
CA HIS A 82 -8.74 -5.72 -8.30
C HIS A 82 -9.17 -4.68 -7.28
N SER A 83 -10.40 -4.84 -6.76
CA SER A 83 -10.92 -4.05 -5.66
C SER A 83 -10.61 -4.74 -4.35
N ILE A 84 -9.80 -4.10 -3.51
CA ILE A 84 -9.51 -4.53 -2.13
C ILE A 84 -9.86 -3.36 -1.21
N PRO A 85 -11.14 -3.18 -0.87
CA PRO A 85 -11.57 -2.01 -0.14
C PRO A 85 -11.01 -1.99 1.28
N ILE A 86 -10.30 -0.92 1.61
CA ILE A 86 -9.89 -0.60 2.98
C ILE A 86 -10.73 0.59 3.43
N ASP A 87 -11.65 0.36 4.36
CA ASP A 87 -12.40 1.47 4.92
C ASP A 87 -11.47 2.33 5.79
N SER A 88 -11.38 3.62 5.44
CA SER A 88 -10.55 4.58 6.19
C SER A 88 -11.12 4.87 7.59
N LYS A 89 -12.39 4.56 7.83
CA LYS A 89 -13.07 4.77 9.10
C LYS A 89 -13.30 3.48 9.88
N ALA A 90 -13.32 2.32 9.20
CA ALA A 90 -13.61 1.06 9.86
C ALA A 90 -12.45 0.62 10.74
N THR A 91 -12.80 0.26 11.94
CA THR A 91 -11.92 -0.39 12.91
C THR A 91 -12.05 -1.91 12.86
N ASP A 92 -12.81 -2.45 11.89
CA ASP A 92 -13.03 -3.88 11.76
C ASP A 92 -11.76 -4.58 11.26
N ALA A 93 -11.03 -5.14 12.22
CA ALA A 93 -9.82 -5.89 11.94
C ALA A 93 -10.09 -7.15 11.11
N HIS A 94 -11.23 -7.82 11.29
CA HIS A 94 -11.55 -9.06 10.59
C HIS A 94 -11.74 -8.84 9.10
N GLN A 95 -12.36 -7.73 8.69
CA GLN A 95 -12.46 -7.38 7.27
C GLN A 95 -11.07 -7.16 6.65
N ILE A 96 -10.17 -6.50 7.37
CA ILE A 96 -8.79 -6.30 6.93
C ILE A 96 -8.09 -7.66 6.81
N ILE A 97 -8.14 -8.49 7.86
CA ILE A 97 -7.49 -9.80 7.89
C ILE A 97 -7.95 -10.67 6.71
N ALA A 98 -9.25 -10.72 6.44
CA ALA A 98 -9.82 -11.48 5.33
C ALA A 98 -9.29 -11.03 3.95
N SER A 99 -8.87 -9.77 3.81
CA SER A 99 -8.33 -9.22 2.57
C SER A 99 -6.81 -9.41 2.40
N LEU A 100 -6.07 -9.74 3.48
CA LEU A 100 -4.60 -9.83 3.44
C LEU A 100 -4.08 -10.86 2.43
N PRO A 101 -4.60 -12.08 2.33
CA PRO A 101 -4.06 -13.06 1.38
C PRO A 101 -4.14 -12.57 -0.06
N GLY A 102 -5.29 -12.03 -0.48
CA GLY A 102 -5.46 -11.48 -1.82
C GLY A 102 -4.60 -10.25 -2.08
N LEU A 103 -4.45 -9.36 -1.08
CA LEU A 103 -3.58 -8.21 -1.19
C LEU A 103 -2.11 -8.63 -1.35
N PHE A 104 -1.65 -9.58 -0.55
CA PHE A 104 -0.27 -10.06 -0.60
C PHE A 104 0.04 -10.76 -1.91
N GLU A 105 -0.87 -11.62 -2.38
CA GLU A 105 -0.73 -12.28 -3.68
C GLU A 105 -0.57 -11.27 -4.83
N LEU A 106 -1.40 -10.23 -4.87
CA LEU A 106 -1.31 -9.18 -5.89
C LEU A 106 0.00 -8.38 -5.80
N MET A 107 0.44 -8.07 -4.59
CA MET A 107 1.70 -7.36 -4.39
C MET A 107 2.91 -8.23 -4.74
N ASP A 108 2.85 -9.54 -4.49
CA ASP A 108 3.92 -10.50 -4.83
C ASP A 108 4.06 -10.72 -6.33
N ARG A 109 2.96 -10.71 -7.09
CA ARG A 109 3.00 -10.76 -8.56
C ARG A 109 3.78 -9.59 -9.16
N GLY A 110 3.86 -8.46 -8.46
CA GLY A 110 4.51 -7.25 -8.94
C GLY A 110 3.78 -6.55 -10.08
N ASN A 111 4.42 -5.56 -10.67
CA ASN A 111 3.89 -4.78 -11.80
C ASN A 111 2.49 -4.19 -11.53
N PHE A 112 2.25 -3.73 -10.31
CA PHE A 112 0.97 -3.16 -9.90
C PHE A 112 1.05 -1.63 -9.73
N PHE A 113 -0.11 -0.99 -9.88
CA PHE A 113 -0.38 0.37 -9.42
C PHE A 113 -1.45 0.32 -8.32
N MET A 114 -1.06 0.66 -7.11
CA MET A 114 -1.96 0.69 -5.96
C MET A 114 -2.55 2.09 -5.77
N ALA A 115 -3.87 2.19 -5.70
CA ALA A 115 -4.57 3.46 -5.65
C ALA A 115 -5.59 3.54 -4.53
N CYS A 116 -5.74 4.74 -4.01
CA CYS A 116 -6.93 5.15 -3.25
C CYS A 116 -7.32 6.58 -3.66
N ALA A 117 -8.36 7.13 -3.06
CA ALA A 117 -8.86 8.46 -3.46
C ALA A 117 -7.78 9.55 -3.50
N MET A 118 -6.80 9.51 -2.60
CA MET A 118 -5.69 10.46 -2.52
C MET A 118 -4.31 9.83 -2.73
N GLY A 119 -4.21 8.50 -2.88
CA GLY A 119 -2.94 7.80 -2.99
C GLY A 119 -2.08 7.83 -1.72
N ARG A 120 -2.67 8.11 -0.56
CA ARG A 120 -1.95 8.29 0.71
C ARG A 120 -2.42 7.33 1.79
N HIS A 121 -3.45 7.69 2.56
CA HIS A 121 -3.83 7.04 3.80
C HIS A 121 -4.14 5.54 3.68
N ARG A 122 -5.12 5.14 2.83
CA ARG A 122 -5.45 3.70 2.64
C ARG A 122 -4.29 2.95 2.01
N THR A 123 -3.56 3.62 1.14
CA THR A 123 -2.37 3.06 0.48
C THR A 123 -1.25 2.85 1.49
N ASP A 124 -1.03 3.78 2.42
CA ASP A 124 -0.08 3.59 3.51
C ASP A 124 -0.48 2.44 4.43
N ILE A 125 -1.80 2.29 4.72
CA ILE A 125 -2.30 1.15 5.50
C ILE A 125 -1.97 -0.18 4.80
N ALA A 126 -2.30 -0.30 3.51
CA ALA A 126 -2.04 -1.52 2.73
C ALA A 126 -0.54 -1.87 2.69
N ILE A 127 0.31 -0.88 2.44
CA ILE A 127 1.76 -1.05 2.39
C ILE A 127 2.32 -1.42 3.77
N ALA A 128 1.83 -0.78 4.83
CA ALA A 128 2.23 -1.10 6.20
C ALA A 128 1.82 -2.52 6.60
N LEU A 129 0.60 -2.95 6.24
CA LEU A 129 0.13 -4.31 6.45
C LEU A 129 1.01 -5.34 5.73
N TYR A 130 1.32 -5.10 4.46
CA TYR A 130 2.22 -5.96 3.71
C TYR A 130 3.61 -6.02 4.33
N TYR A 131 4.23 -4.88 4.65
CA TYR A 131 5.54 -4.84 5.29
C TYR A 131 5.58 -5.55 6.64
N VAL A 132 4.55 -5.36 7.45
CA VAL A 132 4.53 -5.88 8.83
C VAL A 132 4.11 -7.34 8.87
N PHE A 133 3.14 -7.78 8.07
CA PHE A 133 2.55 -9.12 8.15
C PHE A 133 2.99 -10.09 7.06
N HIS A 134 3.81 -9.67 6.10
CA HIS A 134 4.32 -10.59 5.08
C HIS A 134 5.72 -11.10 5.46
N PRO A 135 5.88 -12.40 5.75
CA PRO A 135 7.10 -12.94 6.35
C PRO A 135 8.33 -12.82 5.43
N THR A 136 8.13 -12.83 4.11
CA THR A 136 9.25 -12.80 3.15
C THR A 136 9.78 -11.41 2.84
N VAL A 137 9.10 -10.35 3.29
CA VAL A 137 9.60 -8.97 3.12
C VAL A 137 10.79 -8.75 4.04
N PRO A 138 11.96 -8.34 3.53
CA PRO A 138 13.12 -8.08 4.38
C PRO A 138 12.84 -6.97 5.40
N VAL A 139 13.33 -7.13 6.64
CA VAL A 139 13.10 -6.16 7.73
C VAL A 139 13.72 -4.80 7.40
N ASP A 140 14.79 -4.75 6.62
CA ASP A 140 15.47 -3.53 6.18
C ASP A 140 14.80 -2.88 4.95
N ALA A 141 13.81 -3.54 4.34
CA ALA A 141 13.03 -3.03 3.22
C ALA A 141 11.89 -2.12 3.68
N VAL A 142 12.18 -1.12 4.50
CA VAL A 142 11.16 -0.23 5.07
C VAL A 142 10.54 0.66 3.98
N PRO A 143 9.22 0.59 3.78
CA PRO A 143 8.55 1.38 2.74
C PRO A 143 8.46 2.87 3.15
N GLU A 144 8.53 3.75 2.16
CA GLU A 144 8.18 5.16 2.34
C GLU A 144 6.66 5.31 2.51
N MET A 145 6.24 5.98 3.58
CA MET A 145 4.84 6.33 3.82
C MET A 145 4.61 7.83 3.57
N LYS A 146 3.51 8.17 2.91
CA LYS A 146 3.15 9.57 2.60
C LYS A 146 2.42 10.26 3.75
N GLY A 147 1.89 9.49 4.69
CA GLY A 147 1.11 9.97 5.82
C GLY A 147 -0.23 10.60 5.45
N HIS A 148 -1.08 10.79 6.44
CA HIS A 148 -2.32 11.53 6.28
C HIS A 148 -2.06 13.01 6.55
N ARG A 149 -2.10 13.86 5.51
CA ARG A 149 -2.08 15.30 5.71
C ARG A 149 -3.45 15.75 6.24
N ASN A 150 -3.50 16.16 7.48
CA ASN A 150 -4.56 17.06 7.90
C ASN A 150 -4.25 18.44 7.28
N VAL A 151 -5.08 18.86 6.32
CA VAL A 151 -4.90 20.11 5.58
C VAL A 151 -4.83 21.32 6.52
N GLU A 152 -5.55 21.25 7.65
CA GLU A 152 -5.61 22.34 8.64
C GLU A 152 -4.38 22.40 9.56
N LYS A 153 -3.71 21.28 9.85
CA LYS A 153 -2.64 21.23 10.86
C LYS A 153 -1.26 20.86 10.32
N LYS A 154 -1.12 20.52 9.04
CA LYS A 154 0.13 20.02 8.41
C LYS A 154 0.79 18.84 9.14
N GLU A 155 0.05 18.14 10.00
CA GLU A 155 0.56 17.00 10.76
C GLU A 155 0.37 15.70 9.98
N PHE A 156 1.44 14.91 9.92
CA PHE A 156 1.36 13.53 9.46
C PHE A 156 0.86 12.66 10.63
N ARG A 157 -0.27 11.99 10.45
CA ARG A 157 -0.81 11.08 11.45
C ARG A 157 -0.49 9.65 11.10
N TYR A 158 0.42 9.06 11.85
CA TYR A 158 0.68 7.62 11.80
C TYR A 158 -0.05 6.84 12.91
N ASP A 159 -0.64 7.52 13.89
CA ASP A 159 -1.33 6.91 15.02
C ASP A 159 -2.46 5.98 14.58
N ASP A 160 -3.18 6.37 13.53
CA ASP A 160 -4.25 5.58 12.93
C ASP A 160 -3.70 4.28 12.29
N ILE A 161 -2.59 4.34 11.59
CA ILE A 161 -1.93 3.17 11.02
C ILE A 161 -1.43 2.25 12.13
N ALA A 162 -0.79 2.80 13.16
CA ALA A 162 -0.32 2.04 14.31
C ALA A 162 -1.46 1.34 15.05
N ALA A 163 -2.60 2.02 15.25
CA ALA A 163 -3.79 1.46 15.88
C ALA A 163 -4.34 0.28 15.06
N ARG A 164 -4.41 0.41 13.73
CA ARG A 164 -4.89 -0.67 12.84
C ARG A 164 -3.96 -1.87 12.84
N LEU A 165 -2.65 -1.68 12.73
CA LEU A 165 -1.68 -2.77 12.82
C LEU A 165 -1.84 -3.53 14.14
N ASN A 166 -2.00 -2.82 15.27
CA ASN A 166 -2.23 -3.43 16.56
C ASN A 166 -3.56 -4.19 16.63
N SER A 167 -4.63 -3.62 16.06
CA SER A 167 -5.96 -4.25 16.03
C SER A 167 -5.93 -5.54 15.22
N VAL A 168 -5.33 -5.52 14.04
CA VAL A 168 -5.15 -6.70 13.18
C VAL A 168 -4.37 -7.78 13.95
N MET A 169 -3.21 -7.44 14.53
CA MET A 169 -2.38 -8.40 15.26
C MET A 169 -3.11 -9.05 16.44
N LYS A 170 -3.94 -8.29 17.16
CA LYS A 170 -4.71 -8.79 18.30
C LYS A 170 -5.90 -9.66 17.91
N SER A 171 -6.52 -9.37 16.77
CA SER A 171 -7.74 -10.05 16.32
C SER A 171 -7.47 -11.29 15.49
N MET A 172 -6.23 -11.46 15.00
CA MET A 172 -5.84 -12.57 14.14
C MET A 172 -5.84 -13.88 14.91
N THR A 173 -6.58 -14.88 14.44
CA THR A 173 -6.60 -16.24 14.99
C THR A 173 -5.31 -16.98 14.66
N ILE A 174 -5.12 -18.16 15.26
CA ILE A 174 -3.97 -19.03 14.95
C ILE A 174 -4.04 -19.48 13.49
N GLU A 175 -5.21 -19.89 13.02
CA GLU A 175 -5.43 -20.35 11.64
C GLU A 175 -5.14 -19.25 10.62
N GLU A 176 -5.52 -18.00 10.91
CA GLU A 176 -5.23 -16.84 10.07
C GLU A 176 -3.73 -16.51 10.04
N ARG A 177 -3.04 -16.67 11.17
CA ARG A 177 -1.57 -16.55 11.23
C ARG A 177 -0.88 -17.63 10.41
N ASP A 178 -1.30 -18.89 10.55
CA ASP A 178 -0.76 -20.01 9.78
C ASP A 178 -0.97 -19.80 8.26
N MET A 179 -2.15 -19.33 7.87
CA MET A 179 -2.47 -19.01 6.47
C MET A 179 -1.53 -17.94 5.89
N LEU A 180 -1.08 -16.98 6.71
CA LEU A 180 -0.13 -15.95 6.33
C LEU A 180 1.34 -16.37 6.50
N GLY A 181 1.60 -17.60 6.98
CA GLY A 181 2.94 -18.10 7.24
C GLY A 181 3.63 -17.45 8.44
N LEU A 182 2.85 -16.96 9.42
CA LEU A 182 3.37 -16.31 10.63
C LEU A 182 3.57 -17.36 11.72
N ASP A 183 4.79 -17.54 12.18
CA ASP A 183 5.14 -18.49 13.23
C ASP A 183 4.82 -18.01 14.66
N ALA A 184 5.04 -18.87 15.66
CA ALA A 184 4.82 -18.53 17.06
C ALA A 184 5.71 -17.38 17.58
N GLY A 185 6.83 -17.11 16.94
CA GLY A 185 7.76 -16.02 17.28
C GLY A 185 7.37 -14.66 16.69
N TYR A 186 6.39 -14.65 15.82
CA TYR A 186 6.05 -13.49 15.01
C TYR A 186 5.64 -12.24 15.82
N GLU A 187 5.14 -12.39 17.03
CA GLU A 187 4.82 -11.21 17.87
C GLU A 187 6.03 -10.31 18.14
N THR A 188 7.19 -10.91 18.31
CA THR A 188 8.44 -10.17 18.51
C THR A 188 8.86 -9.48 17.22
N GLU A 189 8.76 -10.18 16.09
CA GLU A 189 9.04 -9.64 14.77
C GLU A 189 8.08 -8.51 14.41
N PHE A 190 6.78 -8.66 14.66
CA PHE A 190 5.77 -7.62 14.52
C PHE A 190 6.18 -6.33 15.25
N LYS A 191 6.57 -6.43 16.52
CA LYS A 191 6.99 -5.27 17.31
C LYS A 191 8.22 -4.60 16.70
N CYS A 192 9.20 -5.39 16.24
CA CYS A 192 10.41 -4.91 15.60
C CYS A 192 10.08 -4.19 14.28
N ARG A 193 9.35 -4.83 13.37
CA ARG A 193 8.95 -4.25 12.07
C ARG A 193 8.12 -2.99 12.22
N LYS A 194 7.13 -3.01 13.12
CA LYS A 194 6.31 -1.84 13.40
C LYS A 194 7.14 -0.67 13.93
N LYS A 195 8.01 -0.91 14.89
CA LYS A 195 8.93 0.12 15.43
C LYS A 195 9.77 0.70 14.30
N HIS A 196 10.42 -0.15 13.50
CA HIS A 196 11.29 0.25 12.41
C HIS A 196 10.54 1.08 11.34
N LEU A 197 9.32 0.65 10.97
CA LEU A 197 8.45 1.39 10.05
C LEU A 197 8.25 2.84 10.50
N PHE A 198 7.95 3.06 11.76
CA PHE A 198 7.67 4.41 12.28
C PHE A 198 8.93 5.22 12.56
N GLU A 199 10.01 4.62 12.98
CA GLU A 199 11.30 5.31 13.19
C GLU A 199 11.83 5.87 11.86
N VAL A 200 11.89 5.07 10.80
CA VAL A 200 12.37 5.51 9.48
C VAL A 200 11.48 6.62 8.94
N ASN A 201 10.16 6.46 9.00
CA ASN A 201 9.24 7.46 8.45
C ASN A 201 9.10 8.73 9.32
N SER A 202 9.53 8.71 10.59
CA SER A 202 9.51 9.90 11.45
C SER A 202 10.65 10.88 11.15
N VAL A 203 11.73 10.43 10.53
CA VAL A 203 12.90 11.27 10.20
C VAL A 203 12.59 12.24 9.05
N PHE A 204 11.53 12.00 8.28
CA PHE A 204 11.09 12.84 7.16
C PHE A 204 10.03 13.89 7.55
N ARG A 205 9.93 14.23 8.84
CA ARG A 205 9.03 15.27 9.37
C ARG A 205 9.66 16.65 9.32
#